data_ab34e3a16619d8d3f45e91ddb4c502d5
#
_entry.id   ab34e3a16619d8d3f45e91ddb4c502d5
#
_cell.length_a   1.000
_cell.length_b   1.000
_cell.length_c   1.000
_cell.angle_alpha   90.00
_cell.angle_beta   90.00
_cell.angle_gamma   90.00
#
_symmetry.space_group_name_H-M   'P 1'
#
loop_
_entity.id
_entity.type
_entity.pdbx_description
1 polymer ?
#
loop_
_entity_poly.entity_id
_entity_poly.type
_entity_poly.pdbx_seq_one_letter_code
_entity_poly.pdbx_strand_id
1 'polypeptide(L)'
;YKKETQMFVEELSYLGSTYSNKEEPKGWKSYSFSSDEVQKIFPVRKGVVIDIVRDYNVDTTKTFTYYNKMNSVKIEHNDGTLALYSGFNKDEIYVNIGDIVYPKYNALGKTEIYDARKKHRINFSLFYYSTKNGIKLSSLSKNNQTEIIYITPTFYQNGKSVKLKKDFFYESDYDDKTLFQ
;
A
#
# COMPACT_ATOMS: atom_id res chain seq x y z
N TYR A 1 -11.82 -1.83 0.35
CA TYR A 1 -12.40 -3.17 0.56
C TYR A 1 -13.92 -3.08 0.58
N LYS A 2 -14.59 -4.18 0.21
CA LYS A 2 -16.03 -4.34 0.37
C LYS A 2 -16.36 -4.44 1.86
N LYS A 3 -17.52 -3.91 2.28
CA LYS A 3 -17.99 -4.02 3.68
C LYS A 3 -18.01 -5.49 4.11
N GLU A 4 -17.66 -5.76 5.37
CA GLU A 4 -17.65 -7.10 5.98
C GLU A 4 -16.66 -8.09 5.35
N THR A 5 -15.72 -7.60 4.53
CA THR A 5 -14.62 -8.45 4.06
C THR A 5 -13.66 -8.71 5.22
N GLN A 6 -13.48 -9.98 5.54
CA GLN A 6 -12.44 -10.38 6.49
C GLN A 6 -11.07 -10.23 5.86
N MET A 7 -10.18 -9.53 6.54
CA MET A 7 -8.81 -9.29 6.12
C MET A 7 -7.85 -9.79 7.17
N PHE A 8 -6.89 -10.60 6.73
CA PHE A 8 -5.74 -10.94 7.55
C PHE A 8 -4.68 -9.85 7.40
N VAL A 9 -4.15 -9.34 8.50
CA VAL A 9 -3.19 -8.23 8.50
C VAL A 9 -1.84 -8.70 9.05
N GLU A 10 -0.79 -8.46 8.26
CA GLU A 10 0.60 -8.68 8.67
C GLU A 10 1.37 -7.36 8.63
N GLU A 11 2.16 -7.09 9.63
CA GLU A 11 3.21 -6.08 9.54
C GLU A 11 4.50 -6.73 9.03
N LEU A 12 4.99 -6.26 7.88
CA LEU A 12 6.10 -6.89 7.16
C LEU A 12 7.47 -6.28 7.51
N SER A 13 7.58 -5.44 8.53
CA SER A 13 8.81 -4.71 8.86
C SER A 13 10.02 -5.62 9.07
N TYR A 14 9.81 -6.86 9.52
CA TYR A 14 10.87 -7.86 9.69
C TYR A 14 11.48 -8.37 8.36
N LEU A 15 10.88 -8.02 7.22
CA LEU A 15 11.34 -8.42 5.89
C LEU A 15 12.12 -7.32 5.17
N GLY A 16 12.47 -6.22 5.85
CA GLY A 16 13.13 -5.07 5.27
C GLY A 16 14.38 -5.42 4.48
N SER A 17 15.25 -6.26 5.02
CA SER A 17 16.46 -6.73 4.34
C SER A 17 16.17 -7.52 3.06
N THR A 18 15.11 -8.31 3.04
CA THR A 18 14.69 -9.11 1.87
C THR A 18 14.20 -8.22 0.73
N TYR A 19 13.44 -7.16 1.06
CA TYR A 19 12.93 -6.22 0.05
C TYR A 19 14.00 -5.26 -0.49
N SER A 20 15.05 -4.98 0.28
CA SER A 20 16.04 -3.94 -0.03
C SER A 20 17.35 -4.45 -0.60
N ASN A 21 17.46 -5.76 -0.88
CA ASN A 21 18.65 -6.37 -1.48
C ASN A 21 19.96 -6.11 -0.75
N LYS A 22 20.01 -5.99 0.56
CA LYS A 22 21.20 -6.03 1.45
C LYS A 22 21.19 -5.05 2.61
N GLU A 23 20.54 -3.89 2.51
CA GLU A 23 20.46 -2.92 3.60
C GLU A 23 19.00 -2.79 4.05
N GLU A 24 18.74 -3.06 5.30
CA GLU A 24 17.42 -2.84 5.88
C GLU A 24 17.13 -1.33 5.90
N PRO A 25 16.12 -0.84 5.18
CA PRO A 25 15.79 0.57 5.22
C PRO A 25 15.45 0.95 6.66
N LYS A 26 16.12 1.95 7.19
CA LYS A 26 15.91 2.40 8.56
C LYS A 26 14.44 2.70 8.81
N GLY A 27 13.86 1.99 9.78
CA GLY A 27 12.47 2.14 10.17
C GLY A 27 11.45 1.75 9.09
N TRP A 28 11.83 0.86 8.16
CA TRP A 28 10.91 0.36 7.13
C TRP A 28 9.63 -0.20 7.73
N LYS A 29 8.49 0.23 7.17
CA LYS A 29 7.17 -0.24 7.56
C LYS A 29 6.33 -0.55 6.34
N SER A 30 5.78 -1.74 6.31
CA SER A 30 4.80 -2.18 5.34
C SER A 30 3.73 -3.04 6.02
N TYR A 31 2.50 -2.86 5.59
CA TYR A 31 1.36 -3.63 6.07
C TYR A 31 0.80 -4.44 4.92
N SER A 32 0.60 -5.73 5.12
CA SER A 32 -0.04 -6.61 4.16
C SER A 32 -1.46 -6.93 4.59
N PHE A 33 -2.41 -6.71 3.68
CA PHE A 33 -3.82 -7.04 3.87
C PHE A 33 -4.18 -8.13 2.88
N SER A 34 -4.59 -9.29 3.36
CA SER A 34 -4.97 -10.43 2.52
C SER A 34 -6.40 -10.89 2.77
N SER A 35 -7.05 -11.37 1.72
CA SER A 35 -8.41 -11.89 1.74
C SER A 35 -8.55 -13.06 0.78
N ASP A 36 -9.63 -13.85 0.93
CA ASP A 36 -9.93 -14.95 0.01
C ASP A 36 -10.49 -14.45 -1.34
N GLU A 37 -11.08 -13.26 -1.35
CA GLU A 37 -11.70 -12.68 -2.52
C GLU A 37 -10.87 -11.53 -3.10
N VAL A 38 -11.00 -11.33 -4.42
CA VAL A 38 -10.45 -10.15 -5.10
C VAL A 38 -11.06 -8.87 -4.53
N GLN A 39 -10.21 -7.88 -4.23
CA GLN A 39 -10.63 -6.61 -3.64
C GLN A 39 -10.31 -5.44 -4.54
N LYS A 40 -11.25 -4.48 -4.65
CA LYS A 40 -10.96 -3.15 -5.17
C LYS A 40 -10.25 -2.33 -4.11
N ILE A 41 -9.16 -1.69 -4.49
CA ILE A 41 -8.33 -0.87 -3.61
C ILE A 41 -8.58 0.60 -3.91
N PHE A 42 -8.85 1.37 -2.87
CA PHE A 42 -9.03 2.82 -2.93
C PHE A 42 -7.88 3.54 -2.21
N PRO A 43 -7.55 4.77 -2.60
CA PRO A 43 -6.55 5.54 -1.88
C PRO A 43 -7.02 5.86 -0.46
N VAL A 44 -6.12 5.84 0.50
CA VAL A 44 -6.42 6.20 1.91
C VAL A 44 -6.64 7.70 2.10
N ARG A 45 -6.07 8.52 1.21
CA ARG A 45 -6.18 9.99 1.21
C ARG A 45 -6.19 10.51 -0.22
N LYS A 46 -6.73 11.74 -0.40
CA LYS A 46 -6.59 12.50 -1.65
C LYS A 46 -5.11 12.68 -1.99
N GLY A 47 -4.77 12.51 -3.25
CA GLY A 47 -3.42 12.75 -3.76
C GLY A 47 -3.34 12.65 -5.27
N VAL A 48 -2.12 12.73 -5.78
CA VAL A 48 -1.80 12.60 -7.20
C VAL A 48 -1.05 11.30 -7.43
N VAL A 49 -1.43 10.53 -8.43
CA VAL A 49 -0.69 9.33 -8.85
C VAL A 49 0.61 9.77 -9.51
N ILE A 50 1.74 9.38 -8.95
CA ILE A 50 3.07 9.79 -9.41
C ILE A 50 3.90 8.67 -10.02
N ASP A 51 3.50 7.41 -9.80
CA ASP A 51 4.25 6.26 -10.31
C ASP A 51 3.33 5.03 -10.40
N ILE A 52 3.50 4.23 -11.45
CA ILE A 52 2.75 2.99 -11.68
C ILE A 52 3.71 1.95 -12.24
N VAL A 53 3.70 0.76 -11.64
CA VAL A 53 4.38 -0.43 -12.16
C VAL A 53 3.34 -1.44 -12.60
N ARG A 54 3.44 -1.91 -13.87
CA ARG A 54 2.52 -2.91 -14.50
C ARG A 54 3.28 -4.07 -15.17
N ASP A 55 4.52 -4.31 -14.77
CA ASP A 55 5.46 -5.13 -15.55
C ASP A 55 5.44 -6.61 -15.15
N TYR A 56 4.78 -6.94 -14.04
CA TYR A 56 4.91 -8.26 -13.47
C TYR A 56 3.68 -9.15 -13.71
N ASN A 57 3.93 -10.31 -14.31
CA ASN A 57 2.98 -11.42 -14.30
C ASN A 57 3.15 -12.22 -13.01
N VAL A 58 2.04 -12.65 -12.45
CA VAL A 58 2.06 -13.50 -11.27
C VAL A 58 2.28 -14.96 -11.70
N ASP A 59 3.21 -15.62 -11.04
CA ASP A 59 3.44 -17.06 -11.17
C ASP A 59 2.98 -17.74 -9.86
N THR A 60 1.75 -18.21 -9.86
CA THR A 60 1.14 -18.86 -8.69
C THR A 60 1.64 -20.29 -8.46
N THR A 61 2.51 -20.82 -9.33
CA THR A 61 3.08 -22.17 -9.21
C THR A 61 4.28 -22.21 -8.26
N LYS A 62 4.90 -21.06 -8.01
CA LYS A 62 6.07 -20.98 -7.14
C LYS A 62 5.66 -20.90 -5.67
N THR A 63 6.40 -21.62 -4.85
CA THR A 63 6.36 -21.45 -3.40
C THR A 63 6.57 -19.99 -3.02
N PHE A 64 5.85 -19.56 -2.00
CA PHE A 64 5.90 -18.20 -1.46
C PHE A 64 7.34 -17.66 -1.44
N THR A 65 7.60 -16.75 -2.33
CA THR A 65 8.79 -15.91 -2.28
C THR A 65 8.26 -14.49 -2.07
N TYR A 66 8.78 -13.79 -1.08
CA TYR A 66 8.50 -12.37 -0.92
C TYR A 66 9.05 -11.65 -2.14
N TYR A 67 8.17 -11.33 -3.08
CA TYR A 67 8.57 -10.65 -4.30
C TYR A 67 8.73 -9.16 -4.03
N ASN A 68 9.92 -8.65 -4.28
CA ASN A 68 10.14 -7.22 -4.49
C ASN A 68 9.59 -6.74 -5.86
N LYS A 69 9.09 -7.68 -6.69
CA LYS A 69 8.54 -7.45 -8.02
C LYS A 69 7.02 -7.57 -7.99
N MET A 70 6.36 -6.48 -7.63
CA MET A 70 4.90 -6.40 -7.58
C MET A 70 4.41 -5.20 -8.37
N ASN A 71 3.27 -5.37 -9.03
CA ASN A 71 2.59 -4.24 -9.67
C ASN A 71 2.11 -3.28 -8.58
N SER A 72 2.31 -1.98 -8.80
CA SER A 72 2.12 -1.00 -7.75
C SER A 72 1.62 0.34 -8.27
N VAL A 73 0.98 1.09 -7.38
CA VAL A 73 0.59 2.48 -7.57
C VAL A 73 1.16 3.30 -6.42
N LYS A 74 1.80 4.42 -6.73
CA LYS A 74 2.33 5.37 -5.75
C LYS A 74 1.61 6.69 -5.87
N ILE A 75 1.18 7.22 -4.72
CA ILE A 75 0.39 8.45 -4.62
C ILE A 75 1.15 9.44 -3.76
N GLU A 76 1.27 10.68 -4.22
CA GLU A 76 1.77 11.82 -3.45
C GLU A 76 0.61 12.62 -2.87
N HIS A 77 0.64 12.87 -1.58
CA HIS A 77 -0.32 13.70 -0.85
C HIS A 77 0.16 15.15 -0.75
N ASN A 78 -0.76 16.09 -0.54
CA ASN A 78 -0.46 17.53 -0.46
C ASN A 78 0.56 17.88 0.65
N ASP A 79 0.70 17.05 1.67
CA ASP A 79 1.68 17.22 2.72
C ASP A 79 3.06 16.61 2.39
N GLY A 80 3.24 16.14 1.15
CA GLY A 80 4.46 15.50 0.64
C GLY A 80 4.69 14.08 1.17
N THR A 81 3.72 13.47 1.85
CA THR A 81 3.78 12.03 2.16
C THR A 81 3.45 11.22 0.92
N LEU A 82 4.04 10.03 0.83
CA LEU A 82 3.89 9.09 -0.27
C LEU A 82 3.22 7.82 0.23
N ALA A 83 2.14 7.41 -0.42
CA ALA A 83 1.50 6.13 -0.19
C ALA A 83 1.84 5.17 -1.32
N LEU A 84 2.42 4.03 -1.00
CA LEU A 84 2.72 2.95 -1.94
C LEU A 84 1.76 1.79 -1.69
N TYR A 85 1.07 1.40 -2.75
CA TYR A 85 0.20 0.23 -2.81
C TYR A 85 0.82 -0.79 -3.75
N SER A 86 1.10 -2.01 -3.31
CA SER A 86 1.70 -3.06 -4.13
C SER A 86 0.92 -4.36 -4.00
N GLY A 87 0.64 -5.01 -5.12
CA GLY A 87 -0.14 -6.25 -5.16
C GLY A 87 -1.33 -6.21 -6.12
N PHE A 88 -1.29 -5.31 -7.11
CA PHE A 88 -2.33 -5.21 -8.12
C PHE A 88 -2.19 -6.26 -9.23
N ASN A 89 -3.31 -6.69 -9.78
CA ASN A 89 -3.35 -7.30 -11.09
C ASN A 89 -2.92 -6.25 -12.14
N LYS A 90 -1.96 -6.61 -13.01
CA LYS A 90 -1.36 -5.67 -13.97
C LYS A 90 -2.39 -5.07 -14.95
N ASP A 91 -3.39 -5.86 -15.33
CA ASP A 91 -4.41 -5.49 -16.31
C ASP A 91 -5.61 -4.78 -15.67
N GLU A 92 -5.65 -4.72 -14.33
CA GLU A 92 -6.73 -4.12 -13.55
C GLU A 92 -6.26 -2.96 -12.66
N ILE A 93 -5.28 -2.18 -13.11
CA ILE A 93 -4.95 -0.86 -12.57
C ILE A 93 -5.72 0.19 -13.38
N TYR A 94 -6.55 0.98 -12.70
CA TYR A 94 -7.56 1.85 -13.31
C TYR A 94 -7.16 3.32 -13.41
N VAL A 95 -6.00 3.67 -12.90
CA VAL A 95 -5.50 5.05 -12.84
C VAL A 95 -4.27 5.23 -13.72
N ASN A 96 -3.98 6.49 -14.06
CA ASN A 96 -2.79 6.89 -14.82
C ASN A 96 -1.94 7.86 -14.00
N ILE A 97 -0.66 8.00 -14.35
CA ILE A 97 0.22 9.00 -13.75
C ILE A 97 -0.36 10.38 -14.04
N GLY A 98 -0.45 11.23 -13.00
CA GLY A 98 -1.04 12.55 -13.04
C GLY A 98 -2.50 12.60 -12.58
N ASP A 99 -3.20 11.48 -12.46
CA ASP A 99 -4.58 11.46 -11.97
C ASP A 99 -4.67 11.94 -10.54
N ILE A 100 -5.63 12.81 -10.26
CA ILE A 100 -6.02 13.18 -8.90
C ILE A 100 -7.03 12.16 -8.40
N VAL A 101 -6.70 11.48 -7.32
CA VAL A 101 -7.53 10.42 -6.74
C VAL A 101 -8.05 10.79 -5.36
N TYR A 102 -9.27 10.34 -5.08
CA TYR A 102 -9.99 10.59 -3.83
C TYR A 102 -10.36 9.26 -3.17
N PRO A 103 -10.28 9.18 -1.82
CA PRO A 103 -10.80 8.05 -1.07
C PRO A 103 -12.24 7.74 -1.49
N LYS A 104 -12.60 6.46 -1.54
CA LYS A 104 -13.95 5.97 -1.84
C LYS A 104 -14.46 6.18 -3.27
N TYR A 105 -13.95 7.16 -4.02
CA TYR A 105 -14.43 7.49 -5.37
C TYR A 105 -13.60 6.84 -6.48
N ASN A 106 -12.29 6.88 -6.36
CA ASN A 106 -11.39 6.41 -7.40
C ASN A 106 -10.76 5.08 -6.97
N ALA A 107 -11.24 3.96 -7.49
CA ALA A 107 -10.55 2.69 -7.32
C ALA A 107 -9.20 2.75 -8.06
N LEU A 108 -8.12 2.40 -7.39
CA LEU A 108 -6.78 2.32 -7.96
C LEU A 108 -6.61 1.07 -8.84
N GLY A 109 -7.28 0.00 -8.48
CA GLY A 109 -7.22 -1.28 -9.18
C GLY A 109 -7.76 -2.41 -8.33
N LYS A 110 -7.52 -3.65 -8.78
CA LYS A 110 -7.87 -4.87 -8.06
C LYS A 110 -6.63 -5.64 -7.58
N THR A 111 -6.78 -6.32 -6.47
CA THR A 111 -5.75 -7.19 -5.90
C THR A 111 -5.51 -8.43 -6.76
N GLU A 112 -4.28 -8.96 -6.66
CA GLU A 112 -3.88 -10.22 -7.30
C GLU A 112 -3.36 -11.21 -6.26
N ILE A 113 -3.23 -12.47 -6.67
CA ILE A 113 -2.64 -13.55 -5.86
C ILE A 113 -1.14 -13.57 -6.13
N TYR A 114 -0.33 -13.26 -5.13
CA TYR A 114 1.14 -13.21 -5.26
C TYR A 114 1.87 -14.33 -4.53
N ASP A 115 1.16 -15.28 -3.94
CA ASP A 115 1.80 -16.35 -3.19
C ASP A 115 1.08 -17.70 -3.26
N ALA A 116 1.77 -18.76 -2.79
CA ALA A 116 1.25 -20.12 -2.75
C ALA A 116 0.05 -20.30 -1.80
N ARG A 117 -0.21 -19.36 -0.91
CA ARG A 117 -1.40 -19.38 -0.03
C ARG A 117 -2.68 -19.06 -0.81
N LYS A 118 -2.55 -18.64 -2.07
CA LYS A 118 -3.66 -18.30 -2.98
C LYS A 118 -4.60 -17.22 -2.40
N LYS A 119 -4.05 -16.29 -1.62
CA LYS A 119 -4.80 -15.14 -1.09
C LYS A 119 -4.58 -13.92 -1.97
N HIS A 120 -5.64 -13.18 -2.22
CA HIS A 120 -5.55 -11.83 -2.78
C HIS A 120 -4.92 -10.90 -1.76
N ARG A 121 -3.90 -10.13 -2.16
CA ARG A 121 -3.12 -9.33 -1.22
C ARG A 121 -2.79 -7.95 -1.76
N ILE A 122 -2.80 -6.98 -0.87
CA ILE A 122 -2.25 -5.65 -1.09
C ILE A 122 -1.28 -5.30 0.05
N ASN A 123 -0.10 -4.82 -0.30
CA ASN A 123 0.84 -4.25 0.65
C ASN A 123 0.71 -2.72 0.61
N PHE A 124 0.80 -2.11 1.77
CA PHE A 124 0.68 -0.67 1.95
C PHE A 124 1.85 -0.14 2.78
N SER A 125 2.49 0.93 2.28
CA SER A 125 3.51 1.67 3.01
C SER A 125 3.26 3.16 2.90
N LEU A 126 3.51 3.88 3.98
CA LEU A 126 3.44 5.35 4.02
C LEU A 126 4.81 5.90 4.42
N PHE A 127 5.34 6.84 3.65
CA PHE A 127 6.68 7.40 3.86
C PHE A 127 6.81 8.79 3.25
N TYR A 128 7.94 9.45 3.47
CA TYR A 128 8.35 10.65 2.76
C TYR A 128 9.86 10.65 2.54
N TYR A 129 10.32 11.46 1.60
CA TYR A 129 11.76 11.74 1.43
C TYR A 129 12.18 12.88 2.34
N SER A 130 13.33 12.74 2.98
CA SER A 130 13.92 13.76 3.83
C SER A 130 15.37 13.99 3.48
N THR A 131 15.86 15.19 3.64
CA THR A 131 17.31 15.45 3.66
C THR A 131 17.89 14.93 4.97
N LYS A 132 19.20 14.76 5.02
CA LYS A 132 19.92 14.42 6.27
C LYS A 132 19.67 15.43 7.41
N ASN A 133 19.26 16.65 7.08
CA ASN A 133 18.91 17.70 8.04
C ASN A 133 17.43 17.72 8.42
N GLY A 134 16.66 16.70 8.01
CA GLY A 134 15.24 16.57 8.38
C GLY A 134 14.26 17.39 7.52
N ILE A 135 14.72 18.06 6.46
CA ILE A 135 13.83 18.80 5.56
C ILE A 135 13.07 17.80 4.69
N LYS A 136 11.74 17.88 4.72
CA LYS A 136 10.86 17.07 3.87
C LYS A 136 10.92 17.54 2.42
N LEU A 137 11.11 16.60 1.49
CA LEU A 137 11.20 16.87 0.06
C LEU A 137 10.03 16.23 -0.67
N SER A 138 9.61 16.85 -1.78
CA SER A 138 8.71 16.20 -2.70
C SER A 138 9.37 14.98 -3.36
N SER A 139 8.57 14.05 -3.86
CA SER A 139 9.06 12.87 -4.58
C SER A 139 9.93 13.21 -5.80
N LEU A 140 9.70 14.37 -6.41
CA LEU A 140 10.43 14.88 -7.57
C LEU A 140 11.84 15.37 -7.22
N SER A 141 12.10 15.66 -5.96
CA SER A 141 13.39 16.18 -5.47
C SER A 141 14.34 15.09 -4.97
N LYS A 142 14.07 13.84 -5.29
CA LYS A 142 14.90 12.70 -4.88
C LYS A 142 16.33 12.83 -5.44
N ASN A 143 17.30 12.84 -4.58
CA ASN A 143 18.72 12.79 -4.91
C ASN A 143 19.47 11.83 -3.96
N ASN A 144 20.75 11.60 -4.18
CA ASN A 144 21.56 10.67 -3.38
C ASN A 144 21.76 11.10 -1.90
N GLN A 145 21.28 12.27 -1.49
CA GLN A 145 21.36 12.77 -0.12
C GLN A 145 20.03 12.65 0.63
N THR A 146 19.01 12.04 0.02
CA THR A 146 17.71 11.85 0.62
C THR A 146 17.64 10.53 1.37
N GLU A 147 16.97 10.56 2.53
CA GLU A 147 16.60 9.38 3.29
C GLU A 147 15.09 9.12 3.13
N ILE A 148 14.70 7.85 3.19
CA ILE A 148 13.28 7.47 3.26
C ILE A 148 12.91 7.35 4.73
N ILE A 149 11.90 8.13 5.15
CA ILE A 149 11.35 8.06 6.51
C ILE A 149 9.97 7.43 6.44
N TYR A 150 9.82 6.26 7.04
CA TYR A 150 8.55 5.55 7.10
C TYR A 150 7.68 6.07 8.24
N ILE A 151 6.37 6.13 7.99
CA ILE A 151 5.36 6.61 8.92
C ILE A 151 4.49 5.43 9.35
N THR A 152 4.20 5.34 10.65
CA THR A 152 3.18 4.42 11.16
C THR A 152 1.80 5.05 10.93
N PRO A 153 0.95 4.50 10.04
CA PRO A 153 -0.38 5.02 9.83
C PRO A 153 -1.27 4.74 11.04
N THR A 154 -2.25 5.60 11.27
CA THR A 154 -3.35 5.34 12.17
C THR A 154 -4.49 4.73 11.38
N PHE A 155 -4.94 3.56 11.78
CA PHE A 155 -6.08 2.89 11.19
C PHE A 155 -7.34 3.17 12.01
N TYR A 156 -8.50 3.14 11.36
CA TYR A 156 -9.80 3.35 11.99
C TYR A 156 -10.74 2.19 11.68
N GLN A 157 -11.49 1.78 12.69
CA GLN A 157 -12.56 0.80 12.56
C GLN A 157 -13.76 1.30 13.39
N ASN A 158 -14.94 1.37 12.79
CA ASN A 158 -16.16 1.91 13.43
C ASN A 158 -15.94 3.31 14.04
N GLY A 159 -15.20 4.18 13.32
CA GLY A 159 -14.91 5.55 13.75
C GLY A 159 -13.90 5.69 14.90
N LYS A 160 -13.35 4.59 15.41
CA LYS A 160 -12.35 4.58 16.48
C LYS A 160 -10.97 4.23 15.92
N SER A 161 -9.93 4.86 16.44
CA SER A 161 -8.56 4.51 16.09
C SER A 161 -8.24 3.09 16.56
N VAL A 162 -7.64 2.31 15.68
CA VAL A 162 -7.26 0.93 15.94
C VAL A 162 -5.76 0.77 15.70
N LYS A 163 -5.08 0.20 16.66
CA LYS A 163 -3.71 -0.28 16.46
C LYS A 163 -3.79 -1.70 15.92
N LEU A 164 -3.40 -1.88 14.66
CA LEU A 164 -3.40 -3.22 14.06
C LEU A 164 -2.43 -4.12 14.82
N LYS A 165 -2.90 -5.30 15.19
CA LYS A 165 -2.09 -6.36 15.77
C LYS A 165 -1.67 -7.30 14.65
N LYS A 166 -0.44 -7.76 14.71
CA LYS A 166 0.09 -8.77 13.78
C LYS A 166 -0.75 -10.05 13.90
N ASP A 167 -0.98 -10.70 12.76
CA ASP A 167 -1.64 -12.00 12.65
C ASP A 167 -3.10 -12.03 13.16
N PHE A 168 -3.80 -10.89 13.10
CA PHE A 168 -5.21 -10.79 13.45
C PHE A 168 -6.09 -10.57 12.22
N PHE A 169 -7.35 -10.99 12.34
CA PHE A 169 -8.39 -10.70 11.35
C PHE A 169 -9.11 -9.40 11.71
N TYR A 170 -9.36 -8.60 10.69
CA TYR A 170 -10.12 -7.35 10.77
C TYR A 170 -11.22 -7.36 9.70
N GLU A 171 -12.36 -6.79 10.03
CA GLU A 171 -13.44 -6.56 9.08
C GLU A 171 -13.36 -5.13 8.54
N SER A 172 -13.64 -4.98 7.25
CA SER A 172 -13.79 -3.64 6.67
C SER A 172 -15.14 -3.07 7.07
N ASP A 173 -15.15 -1.85 7.59
CA ASP A 173 -16.36 -1.14 8.03
C ASP A 173 -16.86 -0.11 7.00
N TYR A 174 -16.42 -0.23 5.76
CA TYR A 174 -16.82 0.69 4.71
C TYR A 174 -18.32 0.60 4.43
N ASP A 175 -19.06 1.69 4.73
CA ASP A 175 -20.45 1.88 4.38
C ASP A 175 -20.59 3.00 3.35
N ASP A 176 -21.22 2.71 2.20
CA ASP A 176 -21.51 3.72 1.16
C ASP A 176 -22.40 4.88 1.67
N LYS A 177 -23.10 4.67 2.79
CA LYS A 177 -24.01 5.66 3.36
C LYS A 177 -23.32 6.81 4.10
N THR A 178 -22.02 6.71 4.39
CA THR A 178 -21.22 7.75 5.07
C THR A 178 -20.72 8.87 4.13
N LEU A 179 -21.16 8.89 2.89
CA LEU A 179 -20.67 9.80 1.84
C LEU A 179 -21.26 11.23 1.91
N PHE A 180 -22.20 11.51 2.82
CA PHE A 180 -22.96 12.77 2.84
C PHE A 180 -23.04 13.43 4.22
N GLN A 181 -21.96 13.40 4.99
CA GLN A 181 -21.83 14.26 6.18
C GLN A 181 -20.60 15.15 6.07
#